data_ba7a3bf9f33019e13a1baaf95895bb07
#
_entry.id   ba7a3bf9f33019e13a1baaf95895bb07
#
_cell.length_a   1.000
_cell.length_b   1.000
_cell.length_c   1.000
_cell.angle_alpha   90.00
_cell.angle_beta   90.00
_cell.angle_gamma   90.00
#
_symmetry.space_group_name_H-M   'P 1'
#
loop_
_entity.id
_entity.type
_entity.pdbx_description
1 polymer ?
#
loop_
_entity_poly.entity_id
_entity_poly.type
_entity_poly.pdbx_seq_one_letter_code
_entity_poly.pdbx_strand_id
1 'polypeptide(L)'
;MSRRTHLGTFTPRTSCLDLWKEKNDRLVRQAKNRASEDLLLLLKTWNPPAEESDAPLILQNARCLRDVLLTASAFRQGLQELITGSLPKALSSLHEAASGLCSRSVLVQVYTALGNCLRKMGNPQRALLYLIAALKEGSALGLPLLEASRLYRQLGNTTAELESLELLIKALSVIHSSEAPQILIEVELLLPRTDPSSPLYCGTQSQVKHLLASRCLQIGRAEDAAEHYLDLLALLLDSSEPRFSLPLCPPGPCMPEVFLEAAVALIKAGRAQDALTVCEELLSRTSSLLPKMSSLWEDVRKGTKELPHCPLWISAAHLLQGQAWVQLRAQKEAVSEFTRCLELLFRTMPEDKDQGGASSCEQGCRSDVALQYLRAAALISRGLEWVASGQDTRALQDFLLSVQVCPGMYTCMVSAVQRCARRGPWRRYLGIV
;
A
#
# COMPACT_ATOMS: atom_id res chain seq x y z
N MET A 1 32.19 -0.44 -51.88
CA MET A 1 30.84 0.21 -51.91
C MET A 1 29.98 -0.49 -50.90
N SER A 2 29.85 0.12 -49.72
CA SER A 2 29.14 -0.44 -48.56
C SER A 2 27.88 0.39 -48.32
N ARG A 3 26.69 -0.21 -48.48
CA ARG A 3 25.43 0.43 -48.16
C ARG A 3 25.06 0.06 -46.69
N ARG A 4 25.14 1.06 -45.82
CA ARG A 4 24.56 1.03 -44.47
C ARG A 4 23.05 1.24 -44.61
N THR A 5 22.26 0.26 -44.19
CA THR A 5 20.82 0.38 -43.98
C THR A 5 20.57 0.90 -42.59
N HIS A 6 19.98 2.10 -42.47
CA HIS A 6 19.46 2.66 -41.23
C HIS A 6 18.22 1.89 -40.79
N LEU A 7 18.29 1.22 -39.66
CA LEU A 7 17.11 0.74 -38.94
C LEU A 7 16.47 1.94 -38.23
N GLY A 8 15.31 2.36 -38.68
CA GLY A 8 14.48 3.36 -38.02
C GLY A 8 13.85 2.76 -36.77
N THR A 9 14.04 3.43 -35.65
CA THR A 9 13.35 3.15 -34.37
C THR A 9 11.85 3.40 -34.55
N PHE A 10 11.06 2.34 -34.44
CA PHE A 10 9.60 2.42 -34.42
C PHE A 10 9.16 3.00 -33.08
N THR A 11 8.72 4.26 -33.07
CA THR A 11 7.96 4.83 -31.95
C THR A 11 6.52 4.31 -32.03
N PRO A 12 5.91 3.88 -30.90
CA PRO A 12 4.51 3.43 -30.91
C PRO A 12 3.61 4.59 -31.37
N ARG A 13 2.80 4.36 -32.39
CA ARG A 13 1.75 5.26 -32.85
C ARG A 13 0.71 5.40 -31.72
N THR A 14 0.82 6.43 -30.92
CA THR A 14 -0.31 6.90 -30.11
C THR A 14 -1.47 7.22 -31.07
N SER A 15 -2.62 6.60 -30.82
CA SER A 15 -3.80 6.77 -31.67
C SER A 15 -4.17 8.26 -31.69
N CYS A 16 -4.59 8.74 -32.86
CA CYS A 16 -5.02 10.14 -33.03
C CYS A 16 -6.16 10.52 -32.07
N LEU A 17 -6.92 9.54 -31.62
CA LEU A 17 -7.97 9.62 -30.61
C LEU A 17 -7.42 9.90 -29.21
N ASP A 18 -6.29 9.29 -28.83
CA ASP A 18 -5.69 9.49 -27.51
C ASP A 18 -5.07 10.88 -27.38
N LEU A 19 -4.41 11.35 -28.46
CA LEU A 19 -3.90 12.73 -28.51
C LEU A 19 -5.03 13.77 -28.49
N TRP A 20 -6.16 13.48 -29.13
CA TRP A 20 -7.33 14.38 -29.12
C TRP A 20 -7.98 14.42 -27.74
N LYS A 21 -8.13 13.26 -27.08
CA LYS A 21 -8.63 13.15 -25.70
C LYS A 21 -7.75 13.93 -24.73
N GLU A 22 -6.44 13.72 -24.78
CA GLU A 22 -5.48 14.41 -23.91
C GLU A 22 -5.51 15.92 -24.11
N LYS A 23 -5.61 16.39 -25.37
CA LYS A 23 -5.70 17.80 -25.69
C LYS A 23 -7.03 18.41 -25.20
N ASN A 24 -8.13 17.69 -25.34
CA ASN A 24 -9.44 18.13 -24.87
C ASN A 24 -9.48 18.19 -23.34
N ASP A 25 -8.94 17.21 -22.63
CA ASP A 25 -8.85 17.20 -21.19
C ASP A 25 -7.96 18.34 -20.65
N ARG A 26 -6.88 18.70 -21.35
CA ARG A 26 -6.05 19.86 -21.01
C ARG A 26 -6.82 21.17 -21.20
N LEU A 27 -7.57 21.33 -22.28
CA LEU A 27 -8.38 22.52 -22.54
C LEU A 27 -9.51 22.69 -21.51
N VAL A 28 -10.19 21.61 -21.15
CA VAL A 28 -11.24 21.61 -20.12
C VAL A 28 -10.65 21.99 -18.75
N ARG A 29 -9.48 21.44 -18.39
CA ARG A 29 -8.79 21.80 -17.14
C ARG A 29 -8.36 23.27 -17.14
N GLN A 30 -7.81 23.78 -18.26
CA GLN A 30 -7.41 25.18 -18.39
C GLN A 30 -8.60 26.13 -18.31
N ALA A 31 -9.73 25.82 -18.97
CA ALA A 31 -10.96 26.61 -18.89
C ALA A 31 -11.52 26.63 -17.46
N LYS A 32 -11.52 25.46 -16.77
CA LYS A 32 -11.97 25.35 -15.39
C LYS A 32 -11.09 26.13 -14.40
N ASN A 33 -9.76 26.14 -14.63
CA ASN A 33 -8.83 26.90 -13.81
C ASN A 33 -8.99 28.40 -14.01
N ARG A 34 -9.12 28.88 -15.26
CA ARG A 34 -9.38 30.29 -15.57
C ARG A 34 -10.68 30.81 -14.92
N ALA A 35 -11.76 30.06 -15.06
CA ALA A 35 -13.03 30.43 -14.43
C ALA A 35 -12.92 30.46 -12.90
N SER A 36 -12.10 29.61 -12.30
CA SER A 36 -11.82 29.62 -10.86
C SER A 36 -10.98 30.84 -10.43
N GLU A 37 -9.98 31.22 -11.23
CA GLU A 37 -9.13 32.41 -10.99
C GLU A 37 -9.93 33.68 -11.12
N ASP A 38 -10.81 33.80 -12.14
CA ASP A 38 -11.68 34.95 -12.35
C ASP A 38 -12.69 35.13 -11.19
N LEU A 39 -13.29 34.02 -10.72
CA LEU A 39 -14.18 34.02 -9.56
C LEU A 39 -13.46 34.44 -8.27
N LEU A 40 -12.23 33.98 -8.10
CA LEU A 40 -11.42 34.31 -6.93
C LEU A 40 -10.99 35.78 -6.93
N LEU A 41 -10.64 36.31 -8.10
CA LEU A 41 -10.35 37.72 -8.28
C LEU A 41 -11.59 38.58 -7.98
N LEU A 42 -12.76 38.17 -8.46
CA LEU A 42 -14.03 38.84 -8.25
C LEU A 42 -14.40 38.83 -6.75
N LEU A 43 -14.20 37.72 -6.03
CA LEU A 43 -14.42 37.66 -4.59
C LEU A 43 -13.44 38.55 -3.80
N LYS A 44 -12.16 38.62 -4.22
CA LYS A 44 -11.15 39.49 -3.58
C LYS A 44 -11.44 40.97 -3.78
N THR A 45 -11.97 41.34 -4.93
CA THR A 45 -12.29 42.73 -5.27
C THR A 45 -13.68 43.15 -4.81
N TRP A 46 -14.58 42.21 -4.52
CA TRP A 46 -15.93 42.52 -4.05
C TRP A 46 -15.91 43.12 -2.66
N ASN A 47 -16.44 44.32 -2.52
CA ASN A 47 -16.61 45.01 -1.26
C ASN A 47 -18.13 45.06 -0.93
N PRO A 48 -18.62 44.10 -0.09
CA PRO A 48 -20.04 44.06 0.24
C PRO A 48 -20.46 45.32 1.00
N PRO A 49 -21.71 45.84 0.76
CA PRO A 49 -22.22 46.99 1.47
C PRO A 49 -22.30 46.73 2.98
N ALA A 50 -22.10 47.75 3.79
CA ALA A 50 -22.31 47.68 5.22
C ALA A 50 -23.81 47.54 5.47
N GLU A 51 -24.27 46.42 5.97
CA GLU A 51 -25.67 46.24 6.39
C GLU A 51 -25.85 46.86 7.76
N GLU A 52 -26.57 47.97 7.82
CA GLU A 52 -27.13 48.56 9.04
C GLU A 52 -28.48 47.89 9.33
N SER A 53 -28.45 46.67 9.84
CA SER A 53 -29.65 45.95 10.21
C SER A 53 -29.54 45.41 11.63
N ASP A 54 -30.38 45.89 12.53
CA ASP A 54 -30.53 45.45 13.92
C ASP A 54 -31.23 44.07 14.07
N ALA A 55 -31.52 43.39 12.98
CA ALA A 55 -32.14 42.06 13.03
C ALA A 55 -31.10 41.00 13.30
N PRO A 56 -31.31 40.08 14.26
CA PRO A 56 -30.46 38.93 14.47
C PRO A 56 -30.64 37.96 13.29
N LEU A 57 -29.86 38.17 12.25
CA LEU A 57 -29.85 37.26 11.10
C LEU A 57 -29.07 35.99 11.47
N ILE A 58 -29.74 34.87 11.29
CA ILE A 58 -29.18 33.53 11.32
C ILE A 58 -28.13 33.33 10.22
N LEU A 59 -28.12 34.18 9.20
CA LEU A 59 -27.08 34.28 8.16
C LEU A 59 -26.13 35.43 8.53
N GLN A 60 -24.89 35.09 8.75
CA GLN A 60 -23.80 36.03 8.91
C GLN A 60 -23.79 37.02 7.72
N ASN A 61 -23.44 38.27 7.98
CA ASN A 61 -23.48 39.30 6.98
C ASN A 61 -22.63 38.98 5.75
N ALA A 62 -22.85 39.64 4.62
CA ALA A 62 -22.20 39.35 3.34
C ALA A 62 -20.64 39.33 3.42
N ARG A 63 -20.06 40.08 4.38
CA ARG A 63 -18.60 40.07 4.63
C ARG A 63 -18.12 38.73 5.18
N CYS A 64 -18.80 38.16 6.18
CA CYS A 64 -18.48 36.87 6.73
C CYS A 64 -18.60 35.76 5.65
N LEU A 65 -19.63 35.81 4.81
CA LEU A 65 -19.78 34.87 3.69
C LEU A 65 -18.62 35.00 2.70
N ARG A 66 -18.23 36.22 2.33
CA ARG A 66 -17.04 36.42 1.48
C ARG A 66 -15.78 35.81 2.10
N ASP A 67 -15.55 36.06 3.38
CA ASP A 67 -14.35 35.61 4.07
C ASP A 67 -14.32 34.07 4.20
N VAL A 68 -15.48 33.44 4.42
CA VAL A 68 -15.63 31.96 4.37
C VAL A 68 -15.31 31.43 2.98
N LEU A 69 -15.82 32.04 1.92
CA LEU A 69 -15.54 31.60 0.53
C LEU A 69 -14.08 31.78 0.15
N LEU A 70 -13.45 32.88 0.57
CA LEU A 70 -12.01 33.10 0.34
C LEU A 70 -11.16 32.04 1.07
N THR A 71 -11.50 31.74 2.33
CA THR A 71 -10.83 30.70 3.12
C THR A 71 -10.96 29.32 2.45
N ALA A 72 -12.16 28.95 2.02
CA ALA A 72 -12.40 27.67 1.32
C ALA A 72 -11.63 27.61 0.00
N SER A 73 -11.57 28.70 -0.74
CA SER A 73 -10.83 28.78 -2.00
C SER A 73 -9.32 28.66 -1.78
N ALA A 74 -8.77 29.38 -0.81
CA ALA A 74 -7.35 29.31 -0.45
C ALA A 74 -6.96 27.91 0.01
N PHE A 75 -7.79 27.27 0.84
CA PHE A 75 -7.56 25.90 1.29
C PHE A 75 -7.58 24.89 0.13
N ARG A 76 -8.60 24.95 -0.73
CA ARG A 76 -8.69 24.08 -1.91
C ARG A 76 -7.51 24.26 -2.85
N GLN A 77 -7.09 25.51 -3.10
CA GLN A 77 -5.92 25.83 -3.90
C GLN A 77 -4.65 25.23 -3.27
N GLY A 78 -4.45 25.41 -1.96
CA GLY A 78 -3.32 24.86 -1.25
C GLY A 78 -3.25 23.33 -1.31
N LEU A 79 -4.38 22.62 -1.20
CA LEU A 79 -4.44 21.18 -1.39
C LEU A 79 -4.07 20.75 -2.82
N GLN A 80 -4.57 21.48 -3.83
CA GLN A 80 -4.26 21.20 -5.23
C GLN A 80 -2.77 21.40 -5.51
N GLU A 81 -2.17 22.47 -4.98
CA GLU A 81 -0.75 22.75 -5.11
C GLU A 81 0.11 21.73 -4.36
N LEU A 82 -0.37 21.18 -3.24
CA LEU A 82 0.27 20.11 -2.49
C LEU A 82 0.28 18.79 -3.27
N ILE A 83 -0.78 18.49 -4.03
CA ILE A 83 -0.89 17.34 -4.92
C ILE A 83 0.06 17.50 -6.12
N THR A 84 0.08 18.68 -6.73
CA THR A 84 0.94 18.97 -7.89
C THR A 84 2.43 19.12 -7.54
N GLY A 85 2.77 19.14 -6.23
CA GLY A 85 4.15 19.27 -5.77
C GLY A 85 4.69 20.71 -5.71
N SER A 86 3.86 21.73 -5.94
CA SER A 86 4.23 23.16 -5.84
C SER A 86 4.28 23.62 -4.38
N LEU A 87 5.19 23.04 -3.57
CA LEU A 87 5.21 23.19 -2.11
C LEU A 87 5.27 24.65 -1.60
N PRO A 88 6.08 25.60 -2.17
CA PRO A 88 6.10 26.97 -1.70
C PRO A 88 4.76 27.70 -1.90
N LYS A 89 4.07 27.44 -3.03
CA LYS A 89 2.75 28.03 -3.30
C LYS A 89 1.70 27.41 -2.36
N ALA A 90 1.72 26.09 -2.21
CA ALA A 90 0.86 25.39 -1.27
C ALA A 90 0.99 25.94 0.16
N LEU A 91 2.23 26.20 0.60
CA LEU A 91 2.47 26.80 1.91
C LEU A 91 1.81 28.18 2.04
N SER A 92 1.94 29.04 1.02
CA SER A 92 1.33 30.38 1.01
C SER A 92 -0.19 30.32 1.04
N SER A 93 -0.80 29.52 0.16
CA SER A 93 -2.26 29.36 0.10
C SER A 93 -2.84 28.74 1.38
N LEU A 94 -2.14 27.77 2.00
CA LEU A 94 -2.55 27.18 3.27
C LEU A 94 -2.39 28.14 4.44
N HIS A 95 -1.40 29.04 4.44
CA HIS A 95 -1.28 30.10 5.45
C HIS A 95 -2.41 31.14 5.32
N GLU A 96 -2.77 31.51 4.08
CA GLU A 96 -3.93 32.37 3.82
C GLU A 96 -5.21 31.71 4.38
N ALA A 97 -5.40 30.42 4.15
CA ALA A 97 -6.52 29.67 4.70
C ALA A 97 -6.51 29.63 6.24
N ALA A 98 -5.34 29.46 6.86
CA ALA A 98 -5.20 29.39 8.32
C ALA A 98 -5.52 30.72 9.02
N SER A 99 -5.35 31.85 8.33
CA SER A 99 -5.67 33.19 8.84
C SER A 99 -7.11 33.60 8.56
N GLY A 100 -7.84 32.83 7.77
CA GLY A 100 -9.22 33.09 7.38
C GLY A 100 -10.26 32.62 8.40
N LEU A 101 -11.54 32.86 8.06
CA LEU A 101 -12.67 32.46 8.89
C LEU A 101 -13.05 31.01 8.59
N CYS A 102 -12.76 30.10 9.53
CA CYS A 102 -13.09 28.69 9.41
C CYS A 102 -13.48 28.06 10.75
N SER A 103 -14.21 26.96 10.67
CA SER A 103 -14.51 26.13 11.85
C SER A 103 -13.24 25.46 12.40
N ARG A 104 -13.30 24.99 13.64
CA ARG A 104 -12.19 24.25 14.25
C ARG A 104 -11.82 22.99 13.47
N SER A 105 -12.82 22.31 12.91
CA SER A 105 -12.57 21.08 12.15
C SER A 105 -11.83 21.36 10.85
N VAL A 106 -12.14 22.44 10.15
CA VAL A 106 -11.39 22.90 8.97
C VAL A 106 -9.99 23.36 9.36
N LEU A 107 -9.85 24.08 10.48
CA LEU A 107 -8.54 24.53 10.97
C LEU A 107 -7.60 23.35 11.27
N VAL A 108 -8.12 22.25 11.85
CA VAL A 108 -7.37 20.99 12.01
C VAL A 108 -6.88 20.47 10.67
N GLN A 109 -7.72 20.48 9.64
CA GLN A 109 -7.33 20.03 8.29
C GLN A 109 -6.27 20.95 7.67
N VAL A 110 -6.41 22.26 7.80
CA VAL A 110 -5.44 23.24 7.31
C VAL A 110 -4.09 23.07 7.99
N TYR A 111 -4.07 22.95 9.32
CA TYR A 111 -2.83 22.70 10.07
C TYR A 111 -2.20 21.36 9.71
N THR A 112 -2.99 20.33 9.48
CA THR A 112 -2.48 19.01 9.01
C THR A 112 -1.86 19.13 7.63
N ALA A 113 -2.51 19.87 6.71
CA ALA A 113 -1.97 20.12 5.37
C ALA A 113 -0.66 20.93 5.41
N LEU A 114 -0.57 21.95 6.29
CA LEU A 114 0.66 22.70 6.55
C LEU A 114 1.77 21.79 7.08
N GLY A 115 1.45 20.91 8.04
CA GLY A 115 2.37 19.91 8.55
C GLY A 115 2.89 18.97 7.46
N ASN A 116 2.01 18.47 6.59
CA ASN A 116 2.38 17.64 5.44
C ASN A 116 3.27 18.40 4.44
N CYS A 117 2.91 19.64 4.11
CA CYS A 117 3.68 20.50 3.21
C CYS A 117 5.10 20.72 3.74
N LEU A 118 5.26 21.11 5.01
CA LEU A 118 6.53 21.35 5.66
C LEU A 118 7.36 20.07 5.80
N ARG A 119 6.72 18.93 6.08
CA ARG A 119 7.39 17.62 6.09
C ARG A 119 7.98 17.29 4.72
N LYS A 120 7.23 17.49 3.63
CA LYS A 120 7.72 17.32 2.26
C LYS A 120 8.83 18.30 1.87
N MET A 121 8.84 19.50 2.46
CA MET A 121 9.89 20.49 2.29
C MET A 121 11.15 20.20 3.13
N GLY A 122 11.18 19.15 3.95
CA GLY A 122 12.31 18.81 4.79
C GLY A 122 12.43 19.66 6.07
N ASN A 123 11.34 20.26 6.55
CA ASN A 123 11.30 21.06 7.78
C ASN A 123 10.50 20.34 8.90
N PRO A 124 11.04 19.26 9.49
CA PRO A 124 10.30 18.41 10.41
C PRO A 124 9.87 19.10 11.71
N GLN A 125 10.71 20.00 12.23
CA GLN A 125 10.40 20.72 13.47
C GLN A 125 9.18 21.63 13.32
N ARG A 126 9.12 22.41 12.24
CA ARG A 126 7.95 23.25 11.93
C ARG A 126 6.72 22.43 11.61
N ALA A 127 6.89 21.32 10.89
CA ALA A 127 5.80 20.38 10.63
C ALA A 127 5.18 19.87 11.93
N LEU A 128 6.01 19.48 12.91
CA LEU A 128 5.53 18.99 14.20
C LEU A 128 4.74 20.07 14.96
N LEU A 129 5.16 21.33 14.94
CA LEU A 129 4.42 22.41 15.59
C LEU A 129 2.99 22.58 15.04
N TYR A 130 2.82 22.50 13.71
CA TYR A 130 1.49 22.57 13.10
C TYR A 130 0.64 21.34 13.43
N LEU A 131 1.24 20.14 13.47
CA LEU A 131 0.51 18.92 13.86
C LEU A 131 0.07 18.97 15.33
N ILE A 132 0.92 19.50 16.23
CA ILE A 132 0.54 19.73 17.63
C ILE A 132 -0.58 20.77 17.72
N ALA A 133 -0.53 21.85 16.94
CA ALA A 133 -1.60 22.84 16.89
C ALA A 133 -2.91 22.20 16.40
N ALA A 134 -2.85 21.37 15.35
CA ALA A 134 -4.01 20.63 14.87
C ALA A 134 -4.64 19.72 15.95
N LEU A 135 -3.82 19.01 16.71
CA LEU A 135 -4.28 18.12 17.80
C LEU A 135 -4.91 18.90 18.97
N LYS A 136 -4.44 20.13 19.23
CA LYS A 136 -5.03 21.00 20.27
C LYS A 136 -6.41 21.53 19.87
N GLU A 137 -6.64 21.80 18.58
CA GLU A 137 -7.94 22.28 18.08
C GLU A 137 -9.00 21.16 18.05
N GLY A 138 -8.60 19.92 17.80
CA GLY A 138 -9.53 18.79 17.83
C GLY A 138 -8.87 17.45 17.59
N SER A 139 -9.00 16.53 18.54
CA SER A 139 -8.45 15.16 18.44
C SER A 139 -9.33 14.18 17.65
N ALA A 140 -10.59 14.57 17.36
CA ALA A 140 -11.58 13.67 16.74
C ALA A 140 -11.26 13.27 15.28
N LEU A 141 -10.44 14.04 14.59
CA LEU A 141 -10.16 13.85 13.17
C LEU A 141 -8.85 13.07 12.93
N GLY A 142 -8.43 12.11 13.55
CA GLY A 142 -7.28 11.22 13.30
C GLY A 142 -6.19 11.62 12.27
N LEU A 143 -6.48 12.60 11.41
CA LEU A 143 -5.60 13.12 10.34
C LEU A 143 -4.23 13.60 10.84
N PRO A 144 -4.15 14.42 11.91
CA PRO A 144 -2.85 14.88 12.41
C PRO A 144 -1.98 13.74 12.92
N LEU A 145 -2.60 12.68 13.47
CA LEU A 145 -1.89 11.49 13.96
C LEU A 145 -1.26 10.69 12.84
N LEU A 146 -1.95 10.55 11.69
CA LEU A 146 -1.39 9.88 10.53
C LEU A 146 -0.18 10.64 9.96
N GLU A 147 -0.27 11.97 9.86
CA GLU A 147 0.86 12.78 9.40
C GLU A 147 2.01 12.80 10.41
N ALA A 148 1.70 12.78 11.71
CA ALA A 148 2.71 12.64 12.76
C ALA A 148 3.45 11.30 12.66
N SER A 149 2.75 10.19 12.43
CA SER A 149 3.39 8.89 12.23
C SER A 149 4.33 8.89 11.02
N ARG A 150 3.91 9.51 9.90
CA ARG A 150 4.76 9.67 8.71
C ARG A 150 6.00 10.53 8.99
N LEU A 151 5.84 11.57 9.78
CA LEU A 151 6.94 12.45 10.20
C LEU A 151 7.93 11.70 11.11
N TYR A 152 7.45 11.00 12.13
CA TYR A 152 8.28 10.21 13.04
C TYR A 152 9.02 9.08 12.30
N ARG A 153 8.40 8.47 11.30
CA ARG A 153 9.06 7.52 10.40
C ARG A 153 10.26 8.16 9.67
N GLN A 154 10.10 9.36 9.14
CA GLN A 154 11.21 10.08 8.48
C GLN A 154 12.34 10.47 9.45
N LEU A 155 11.99 10.74 10.69
CA LEU A 155 12.95 11.05 11.77
C LEU A 155 13.61 9.80 12.39
N GLY A 156 13.16 8.59 12.01
CA GLY A 156 13.64 7.33 12.57
C GLY A 156 13.17 7.06 14.00
N ASN A 157 12.20 7.83 14.53
CA ASN A 157 11.62 7.60 15.85
C ASN A 157 10.48 6.59 15.77
N THR A 158 10.83 5.32 15.86
CA THR A 158 9.92 4.19 15.72
C THR A 158 8.87 4.12 16.85
N THR A 159 9.24 4.48 18.06
CA THR A 159 8.32 4.46 19.21
C THR A 159 7.20 5.46 19.02
N ALA A 160 7.52 6.72 18.74
CA ALA A 160 6.52 7.76 18.51
C ALA A 160 5.68 7.50 17.23
N GLU A 161 6.28 6.84 16.22
CA GLU A 161 5.55 6.40 15.03
C GLU A 161 4.43 5.41 15.40
N LEU A 162 4.75 4.34 16.14
CA LEU A 162 3.79 3.31 16.53
C LEU A 162 2.72 3.87 17.48
N GLU A 163 3.10 4.65 18.49
CA GLU A 163 2.16 5.31 19.41
C GLU A 163 1.16 6.20 18.67
N SER A 164 1.64 6.93 17.64
CA SER A 164 0.75 7.77 16.80
C SER A 164 -0.27 6.93 16.03
N LEU A 165 0.11 5.76 15.52
CA LEU A 165 -0.79 4.84 14.82
C LEU A 165 -1.80 4.18 15.77
N GLU A 166 -1.37 3.80 16.97
CA GLU A 166 -2.26 3.24 18.01
C GLU A 166 -3.32 4.26 18.45
N LEU A 167 -2.90 5.50 18.68
CA LEU A 167 -3.82 6.61 19.00
C LEU A 167 -4.79 6.86 17.84
N LEU A 168 -4.33 6.77 16.62
CA LEU A 168 -5.17 6.90 15.43
C LEU A 168 -6.24 5.80 15.36
N ILE A 169 -5.88 4.55 15.63
CA ILE A 169 -6.84 3.44 15.67
C ILE A 169 -7.91 3.69 16.75
N LYS A 170 -7.50 4.15 17.93
CA LYS A 170 -8.42 4.52 19.00
C LYS A 170 -9.35 5.67 18.60
N ALA A 171 -8.81 6.70 17.94
CA ALA A 171 -9.63 7.82 17.44
C ALA A 171 -10.66 7.34 16.41
N LEU A 172 -10.27 6.48 15.46
CA LEU A 172 -11.18 5.95 14.44
C LEU A 172 -12.27 5.03 15.02
N SER A 173 -12.04 4.38 16.16
CA SER A 173 -13.05 3.55 16.81
C SER A 173 -14.15 4.36 17.52
N VAL A 174 -13.89 5.62 17.87
CA VAL A 174 -14.82 6.49 18.63
C VAL A 174 -15.75 7.29 17.70
N ILE A 175 -15.39 7.47 16.42
CA ILE A 175 -16.09 8.37 15.48
C ILE A 175 -17.53 7.92 15.11
N HIS A 176 -17.97 6.73 15.49
CA HIS A 176 -19.28 6.22 15.06
C HIS A 176 -20.53 6.80 15.79
N SER A 177 -20.42 7.82 16.65
CA SER A 177 -21.54 8.19 17.52
C SER A 177 -21.93 9.66 17.61
N SER A 178 -21.49 10.56 16.74
CA SER A 178 -21.90 11.97 16.87
C SER A 178 -22.17 12.65 15.54
N GLU A 179 -23.38 12.47 15.01
CA GLU A 179 -23.96 13.38 14.03
C GLU A 179 -24.97 14.29 14.73
N ALA A 180 -24.55 15.49 15.14
CA ALA A 180 -25.47 16.57 15.46
C ALA A 180 -25.77 17.34 14.15
N PRO A 181 -27.05 17.63 13.82
CA PRO A 181 -27.39 18.40 12.63
C PRO A 181 -26.92 19.84 12.81
N GLN A 182 -25.98 20.28 11.98
CA GLN A 182 -25.52 21.67 11.96
C GLN A 182 -26.26 22.43 10.84
N ILE A 183 -26.93 23.54 11.22
CA ILE A 183 -27.76 24.37 10.32
C ILE A 183 -26.95 25.53 9.70
N LEU A 184 -25.65 25.62 9.98
CA LEU A 184 -24.79 26.71 9.49
C LEU A 184 -24.09 26.31 8.18
N ILE A 185 -23.97 27.27 7.25
CA ILE A 185 -23.11 27.10 6.06
C ILE A 185 -21.66 27.20 6.54
N GLU A 186 -21.03 26.05 6.64
CA GLU A 186 -19.64 25.92 7.04
C GLU A 186 -18.75 25.71 5.81
N VAL A 187 -17.45 26.04 5.94
CA VAL A 187 -16.44 25.80 4.90
C VAL A 187 -16.42 24.32 4.49
N GLU A 188 -16.73 23.42 5.43
CA GLU A 188 -16.82 21.98 5.18
C GLU A 188 -17.81 21.58 4.09
N LEU A 189 -18.93 22.30 3.96
CA LEU A 189 -19.92 22.05 2.90
C LEU A 189 -19.41 22.45 1.51
N LEU A 190 -18.41 23.32 1.46
CA LEU A 190 -17.79 23.82 0.22
C LEU A 190 -16.58 22.97 -0.20
N LEU A 191 -16.09 22.13 0.70
CA LEU A 191 -14.95 21.27 0.43
C LEU A 191 -15.41 19.95 -0.20
N PRO A 192 -14.67 19.44 -1.19
CA PRO A 192 -14.92 18.10 -1.71
C PRO A 192 -14.77 17.07 -0.59
N ARG A 193 -15.62 16.05 -0.59
CA ARG A 193 -15.44 14.89 0.30
C ARG A 193 -14.04 14.36 0.16
N THR A 194 -13.45 13.90 1.27
CA THR A 194 -12.10 13.35 1.29
C THR A 194 -12.07 12.01 0.53
N ASP A 195 -11.70 12.06 -0.74
CA ASP A 195 -11.47 10.88 -1.55
C ASP A 195 -10.15 10.19 -1.16
N PRO A 196 -10.00 8.87 -1.46
CA PRO A 196 -8.75 8.15 -1.20
C PRO A 196 -7.50 8.77 -1.85
N SER A 197 -7.68 9.57 -2.92
CA SER A 197 -6.62 10.33 -3.58
C SER A 197 -6.27 11.66 -2.88
N SER A 198 -7.06 12.09 -1.90
CA SER A 198 -6.81 13.32 -1.15
C SER A 198 -5.57 13.19 -0.27
N PRO A 199 -4.70 14.23 -0.19
CA PRO A 199 -3.58 14.24 0.73
C PRO A 199 -4.00 14.21 2.21
N LEU A 200 -5.27 14.47 2.49
CA LEU A 200 -5.88 14.43 3.83
C LEU A 200 -6.71 13.17 4.08
N TYR A 201 -6.58 12.14 3.24
CA TYR A 201 -7.26 10.87 3.48
C TYR A 201 -6.63 10.12 4.66
N CYS A 202 -7.42 9.87 5.70
CA CYS A 202 -6.97 9.18 6.92
C CYS A 202 -6.95 7.65 6.78
N GLY A 203 -7.66 7.11 5.79
CA GLY A 203 -7.85 5.67 5.66
C GLY A 203 -8.96 5.12 6.56
N THR A 204 -9.28 3.86 6.32
CA THR A 204 -10.20 3.09 7.18
C THR A 204 -9.46 2.51 8.39
N GLN A 205 -10.18 2.12 9.43
CA GLN A 205 -9.58 1.47 10.59
C GLN A 205 -8.78 0.21 10.20
N SER A 206 -9.27 -0.58 9.24
CA SER A 206 -8.56 -1.75 8.73
C SER A 206 -7.26 -1.40 8.03
N GLN A 207 -7.23 -0.31 7.25
CA GLN A 207 -6.01 0.17 6.58
C GLN A 207 -4.96 0.64 7.59
N VAL A 208 -5.38 1.34 8.63
CA VAL A 208 -4.46 1.82 9.69
C VAL A 208 -3.94 0.66 10.54
N LYS A 209 -4.80 -0.31 10.89
CA LYS A 209 -4.37 -1.54 11.58
C LYS A 209 -3.36 -2.33 10.73
N HIS A 210 -3.61 -2.47 9.43
CA HIS A 210 -2.67 -3.11 8.52
C HIS A 210 -1.32 -2.38 8.46
N LEU A 211 -1.36 -1.03 8.39
CA LEU A 211 -0.15 -0.21 8.41
C LEU A 211 0.65 -0.41 9.70
N LEU A 212 -0.02 -0.44 10.86
CA LEU A 212 0.61 -0.67 12.16
C LEU A 212 1.26 -2.06 12.23
N ALA A 213 0.50 -3.11 11.89
CA ALA A 213 0.98 -4.48 11.89
C ALA A 213 2.20 -4.67 10.97
N SER A 214 2.11 -4.17 9.72
CA SER A 214 3.19 -4.21 8.74
C SER A 214 4.43 -3.47 9.25
N ARG A 215 4.24 -2.35 9.94
CA ARG A 215 5.35 -1.59 10.48
C ARG A 215 6.02 -2.28 11.65
N CYS A 216 5.27 -2.88 12.58
CA CYS A 216 5.81 -3.72 13.66
C CYS A 216 6.65 -4.87 13.08
N LEU A 217 6.17 -5.52 12.02
CA LEU A 217 6.89 -6.60 11.34
C LEU A 217 8.21 -6.12 10.70
N GLN A 218 8.22 -4.95 10.07
CA GLN A 218 9.42 -4.34 9.46
C GLN A 218 10.49 -3.97 10.50
N ILE A 219 10.07 -3.50 11.67
CA ILE A 219 10.98 -3.11 12.77
C ILE A 219 11.52 -4.34 13.52
N GLY A 220 10.94 -5.53 13.30
CA GLY A 220 11.33 -6.76 13.98
C GLY A 220 10.55 -7.06 15.27
N ARG A 221 9.50 -6.28 15.58
CA ARG A 221 8.56 -6.54 16.69
C ARG A 221 7.52 -7.58 16.23
N ALA A 222 7.98 -8.82 16.07
CA ALA A 222 7.18 -9.88 15.44
C ALA A 222 5.95 -10.27 16.27
N GLU A 223 6.06 -10.26 17.59
CA GLU A 223 4.96 -10.60 18.51
C GLU A 223 3.83 -9.57 18.41
N ASP A 224 4.16 -8.28 18.52
CA ASP A 224 3.17 -7.21 18.37
C ASP A 224 2.54 -7.21 16.97
N ALA A 225 3.37 -7.47 15.93
CA ALA A 225 2.88 -7.59 14.57
C ALA A 225 1.87 -8.73 14.44
N ALA A 226 2.14 -9.89 15.03
CA ALA A 226 1.26 -11.05 15.02
C ALA A 226 -0.09 -10.72 15.68
N GLU A 227 -0.09 -10.10 16.86
CA GLU A 227 -1.32 -9.69 17.55
C GLU A 227 -2.13 -8.69 16.70
N HIS A 228 -1.49 -7.67 16.13
CA HIS A 228 -2.18 -6.69 15.28
C HIS A 228 -2.73 -7.30 13.99
N TYR A 229 -2.05 -8.30 13.39
CA TYR A 229 -2.57 -9.02 12.22
C TYR A 229 -3.76 -9.91 12.59
N LEU A 230 -3.72 -10.60 13.73
CA LEU A 230 -4.85 -11.40 14.21
C LEU A 230 -6.08 -10.54 14.48
N ASP A 231 -5.90 -9.40 15.16
CA ASP A 231 -6.95 -8.40 15.36
C ASP A 231 -7.52 -7.86 14.03
N LEU A 232 -6.66 -7.64 13.04
CA LEU A 232 -7.07 -7.20 11.71
C LEU A 232 -7.88 -8.29 11.00
N LEU A 233 -7.43 -9.55 11.07
CA LEU A 233 -8.15 -10.67 10.49
C LEU A 233 -9.52 -10.85 11.14
N ALA A 234 -9.62 -10.75 12.47
CA ALA A 234 -10.90 -10.79 13.18
C ALA A 234 -11.85 -9.70 12.68
N LEU A 235 -11.38 -8.46 12.54
CA LEU A 235 -12.19 -7.34 12.05
C LEU A 235 -12.62 -7.51 10.58
N LEU A 236 -11.76 -8.09 9.74
CA LEU A 236 -12.06 -8.32 8.32
C LEU A 236 -13.02 -9.51 8.13
N LEU A 237 -12.97 -10.51 9.01
CA LEU A 237 -13.82 -11.69 8.95
C LEU A 237 -15.22 -11.44 9.51
N ASP A 238 -15.35 -10.53 10.48
CA ASP A 238 -16.63 -10.12 11.07
C ASP A 238 -17.47 -9.23 10.14
N SER A 239 -16.82 -8.56 9.17
CA SER A 239 -17.52 -7.80 8.14
C SER A 239 -18.20 -8.75 7.17
N SER A 240 -19.55 -8.72 7.12
CA SER A 240 -20.45 -9.64 6.39
C SER A 240 -20.35 -9.63 4.86
N GLU A 241 -19.39 -8.96 4.27
CA GLU A 241 -19.13 -8.97 2.84
C GLU A 241 -17.94 -9.88 2.50
N PRO A 242 -18.14 -10.93 1.66
CA PRO A 242 -17.06 -11.81 1.24
C PRO A 242 -16.15 -11.08 0.26
N ARG A 243 -15.13 -10.38 0.77
CA ARG A 243 -14.15 -9.61 -0.02
C ARG A 243 -13.04 -10.46 -0.65
N PHE A 244 -13.33 -11.71 -1.00
CA PHE A 244 -12.49 -12.52 -1.89
C PHE A 244 -12.69 -12.18 -3.37
N SER A 245 -13.28 -11.03 -3.69
CA SER A 245 -13.51 -10.57 -5.05
C SER A 245 -12.19 -10.24 -5.74
N LEU A 246 -12.03 -10.75 -6.96
CA LEU A 246 -10.98 -10.41 -7.93
C LEU A 246 -10.80 -8.89 -8.10
N PRO A 247 -9.68 -8.42 -8.67
CA PRO A 247 -9.04 -7.11 -8.50
C PRO A 247 -9.76 -5.91 -9.12
N LEU A 248 -11.03 -5.68 -8.74
CA LEU A 248 -11.70 -4.38 -8.87
C LEU A 248 -11.93 -3.76 -7.49
N CYS A 249 -10.98 -3.96 -6.59
CA CYS A 249 -11.13 -3.60 -5.18
C CYS A 249 -10.92 -2.12 -4.91
N PRO A 250 -11.76 -1.51 -4.04
CA PRO A 250 -11.46 -0.21 -3.43
C PRO A 250 -10.15 -0.29 -2.64
N PRO A 251 -9.50 0.84 -2.35
CA PRO A 251 -8.18 0.88 -1.70
C PRO A 251 -8.24 0.33 -0.26
N GLY A 252 -8.09 -0.97 -0.13
CA GLY A 252 -8.05 -1.68 1.15
C GLY A 252 -7.05 -2.84 1.07
N PRO A 253 -6.56 -3.36 2.20
CA PRO A 253 -5.66 -4.51 2.20
C PRO A 253 -6.39 -5.73 1.61
N CYS A 254 -5.71 -6.43 0.70
CA CYS A 254 -6.23 -7.64 0.07
C CYS A 254 -6.24 -8.78 1.11
N MET A 255 -7.38 -9.43 1.31
CA MET A 255 -7.54 -10.49 2.33
C MET A 255 -6.45 -11.56 2.28
N PRO A 256 -6.14 -12.21 1.13
CA PRO A 256 -5.08 -13.22 1.07
C PRO A 256 -3.70 -12.70 1.48
N GLU A 257 -3.38 -11.45 1.15
CA GLU A 257 -2.10 -10.84 1.53
C GLU A 257 -2.02 -10.66 3.04
N VAL A 258 -3.11 -10.22 3.69
CA VAL A 258 -3.18 -10.08 5.16
C VAL A 258 -2.98 -11.44 5.86
N PHE A 259 -3.57 -12.52 5.34
CA PHE A 259 -3.35 -13.88 5.87
C PHE A 259 -1.89 -14.31 5.77
N LEU A 260 -1.25 -14.07 4.61
CA LEU A 260 0.17 -14.41 4.41
C LEU A 260 1.09 -13.56 5.30
N GLU A 261 0.83 -12.27 5.42
CA GLU A 261 1.62 -11.39 6.30
C GLU A 261 1.43 -11.76 7.77
N ALA A 262 0.22 -12.14 8.19
CA ALA A 262 -0.06 -12.68 9.52
C ALA A 262 0.73 -13.96 9.79
N ALA A 263 0.73 -14.91 8.84
CA ALA A 263 1.49 -16.14 8.97
C ALA A 263 3.00 -15.87 9.08
N VAL A 264 3.55 -14.92 8.29
CA VAL A 264 4.95 -14.50 8.40
C VAL A 264 5.26 -13.91 9.78
N ALA A 265 4.37 -13.07 10.32
CA ALA A 265 4.54 -12.47 11.64
C ALA A 265 4.53 -13.55 12.74
N LEU A 266 3.59 -14.50 12.68
CA LEU A 266 3.47 -15.62 13.61
C LEU A 266 4.70 -16.54 13.58
N ILE A 267 5.22 -16.87 12.38
CA ILE A 267 6.45 -17.65 12.23
C ILE A 267 7.63 -16.92 12.86
N LYS A 268 7.78 -15.61 12.61
CA LYS A 268 8.85 -14.79 13.19
C LYS A 268 8.71 -14.64 14.71
N ALA A 269 7.49 -14.63 15.23
CA ALA A 269 7.20 -14.64 16.67
C ALA A 269 7.41 -16.01 17.34
N GLY A 270 7.69 -17.06 16.56
CA GLY A 270 7.84 -18.43 17.09
C GLY A 270 6.52 -19.16 17.35
N ARG A 271 5.39 -18.59 16.90
CA ARG A 271 4.03 -19.13 17.08
C ARG A 271 3.65 -20.00 15.85
N ALA A 272 4.43 -21.03 15.60
CA ALA A 272 4.31 -21.86 14.39
C ALA A 272 2.95 -22.56 14.26
N GLN A 273 2.34 -22.99 15.37
CA GLN A 273 1.03 -23.65 15.35
C GLN A 273 -0.08 -22.68 14.88
N ASP A 274 -0.04 -21.44 15.36
CA ASP A 274 -1.01 -20.44 14.96
C ASP A 274 -0.84 -20.05 13.47
N ALA A 275 0.43 -20.03 13.01
CA ALA A 275 0.74 -19.80 11.60
C ALA A 275 0.15 -20.90 10.70
N LEU A 276 0.21 -22.18 11.12
CA LEU A 276 -0.43 -23.28 10.39
C LEU A 276 -1.94 -23.06 10.29
N THR A 277 -2.61 -22.72 11.39
CA THR A 277 -4.06 -22.46 11.42
C THR A 277 -4.45 -21.32 10.47
N VAL A 278 -3.69 -20.23 10.48
CA VAL A 278 -3.93 -19.08 9.57
C VAL A 278 -3.74 -19.48 8.10
N CYS A 279 -2.72 -20.26 7.78
CA CYS A 279 -2.51 -20.76 6.41
C CYS A 279 -3.60 -21.75 5.98
N GLU A 280 -4.03 -22.66 6.86
CA GLU A 280 -5.13 -23.60 6.59
C GLU A 280 -6.43 -22.88 6.30
N GLU A 281 -6.75 -21.85 7.07
CA GLU A 281 -7.93 -21.01 6.83
C GLU A 281 -7.88 -20.31 5.48
N LEU A 282 -6.71 -19.75 5.11
CA LEU A 282 -6.51 -19.18 3.78
C LEU A 282 -6.73 -20.21 2.67
N LEU A 283 -6.14 -21.39 2.79
CA LEU A 283 -6.27 -22.47 1.81
C LEU A 283 -7.72 -22.97 1.71
N SER A 284 -8.41 -23.11 2.83
CA SER A 284 -9.81 -23.49 2.89
C SER A 284 -10.70 -22.50 2.11
N ARG A 285 -10.51 -21.20 2.34
CA ARG A 285 -11.27 -20.14 1.67
C ARG A 285 -10.95 -20.02 0.19
N THR A 286 -9.69 -20.25 -0.19
CA THR A 286 -9.25 -20.20 -1.59
C THR A 286 -9.59 -21.49 -2.36
N SER A 287 -9.81 -22.60 -1.70
CA SER A 287 -10.18 -23.87 -2.35
C SER A 287 -11.47 -23.79 -3.16
N SER A 288 -12.44 -23.00 -2.72
CA SER A 288 -13.69 -22.74 -3.44
C SER A 288 -13.50 -21.97 -4.75
N LEU A 289 -12.36 -21.30 -4.92
CA LEU A 289 -12.00 -20.54 -6.12
C LEU A 289 -11.25 -21.40 -7.15
N LEU A 290 -10.63 -22.50 -6.72
CA LEU A 290 -9.84 -23.40 -7.57
C LEU A 290 -10.60 -23.98 -8.79
N PRO A 291 -11.87 -24.41 -8.70
CA PRO A 291 -12.61 -24.93 -9.85
C PRO A 291 -12.87 -23.87 -10.93
N LYS A 292 -13.10 -22.63 -10.50
CA LYS A 292 -13.26 -21.48 -11.42
C LYS A 292 -11.93 -21.07 -12.08
N MET A 293 -10.82 -21.44 -11.47
CA MET A 293 -9.49 -21.14 -11.96
C MET A 293 -9.03 -22.07 -13.08
N SER A 294 -9.48 -23.32 -13.13
CA SER A 294 -9.14 -24.21 -14.25
C SER A 294 -9.64 -23.67 -15.58
N SER A 295 -10.82 -23.06 -15.63
CA SER A 295 -11.32 -22.37 -16.83
C SER A 295 -10.60 -21.06 -17.13
N LEU A 296 -10.19 -20.30 -16.09
CA LEU A 296 -9.40 -19.08 -16.24
C LEU A 296 -7.98 -19.38 -16.75
N TRP A 297 -7.38 -20.52 -16.39
CA TRP A 297 -6.07 -20.97 -16.92
C TRP A 297 -6.12 -21.26 -18.41
N GLU A 298 -7.21 -21.80 -18.92
CA GLU A 298 -7.40 -22.00 -20.35
C GLU A 298 -7.52 -20.64 -21.08
N ASP A 299 -8.16 -19.64 -20.49
CA ASP A 299 -8.27 -18.29 -21.06
C ASP A 299 -6.93 -17.54 -21.03
N VAL A 300 -6.12 -17.72 -19.98
CA VAL A 300 -4.75 -17.16 -19.88
C VAL A 300 -3.83 -17.80 -20.93
N ARG A 301 -3.91 -19.13 -21.13
CA ARG A 301 -3.17 -19.82 -22.20
C ARG A 301 -3.55 -19.32 -23.59
N LYS A 302 -4.77 -18.80 -23.77
CA LYS A 302 -5.25 -18.17 -25.01
C LYS A 302 -4.87 -16.70 -25.15
N GLY A 303 -4.12 -16.13 -24.19
CA GLY A 303 -3.61 -14.75 -24.25
C GLY A 303 -4.67 -13.66 -24.02
N THR A 304 -5.84 -14.01 -23.48
CA THR A 304 -6.98 -13.08 -23.36
C THR A 304 -7.09 -12.38 -22.02
N LYS A 305 -6.36 -12.84 -20.96
CA LYS A 305 -6.42 -12.24 -19.61
C LYS A 305 -5.08 -12.32 -18.87
N GLU A 306 -4.87 -11.36 -17.97
CA GLU A 306 -3.72 -11.34 -17.05
C GLU A 306 -3.75 -12.51 -16.06
N LEU A 307 -2.58 -12.99 -15.67
CA LEU A 307 -2.41 -14.10 -14.73
C LEU A 307 -3.08 -13.77 -13.37
N PRO A 308 -4.04 -14.55 -12.89
CA PRO A 308 -4.64 -14.28 -11.59
C PRO A 308 -3.62 -14.48 -10.46
N HIS A 309 -3.58 -13.57 -9.50
CA HIS A 309 -2.67 -13.63 -8.34
C HIS A 309 -2.93 -14.83 -7.39
N CYS A 310 -4.07 -15.50 -7.53
CA CYS A 310 -4.51 -16.57 -6.65
C CYS A 310 -3.53 -17.77 -6.52
N PRO A 311 -2.88 -18.27 -7.60
CA PRO A 311 -1.90 -19.35 -7.47
C PRO A 311 -0.66 -18.95 -6.66
N LEU A 312 -0.28 -17.66 -6.72
CA LEU A 312 0.82 -17.14 -5.92
C LEU A 312 0.50 -17.21 -4.43
N TRP A 313 -0.72 -16.84 -4.03
CA TRP A 313 -1.13 -16.87 -2.62
C TRP A 313 -1.17 -18.31 -2.08
N ILE A 314 -1.71 -19.27 -2.85
CA ILE A 314 -1.77 -20.68 -2.46
C ILE A 314 -0.37 -21.25 -2.32
N SER A 315 0.51 -20.99 -3.29
CA SER A 315 1.90 -21.46 -3.24
C SER A 315 2.68 -20.81 -2.08
N ALA A 316 2.45 -19.51 -1.81
CA ALA A 316 3.04 -18.84 -0.67
C ALA A 316 2.53 -19.40 0.66
N ALA A 317 1.24 -19.76 0.77
CA ALA A 317 0.68 -20.42 1.95
C ALA A 317 1.37 -21.76 2.23
N HIS A 318 1.56 -22.61 1.21
CA HIS A 318 2.28 -23.87 1.36
C HIS A 318 3.76 -23.67 1.76
N LEU A 319 4.41 -22.62 1.22
CA LEU A 319 5.78 -22.28 1.63
C LEU A 319 5.82 -21.91 3.12
N LEU A 320 4.89 -21.10 3.59
CA LEU A 320 4.82 -20.68 5.00
C LEU A 320 4.42 -21.84 5.92
N GLN A 321 3.51 -22.73 5.51
CA GLN A 321 3.23 -23.97 6.24
C GLN A 321 4.50 -24.82 6.38
N GLY A 322 5.25 -25.00 5.31
CA GLY A 322 6.54 -25.71 5.36
C GLY A 322 7.50 -25.07 6.38
N GLN A 323 7.62 -23.73 6.40
CA GLN A 323 8.46 -23.03 7.37
C GLN A 323 7.96 -23.19 8.81
N ALA A 324 6.65 -23.18 9.03
CA ALA A 324 6.06 -23.44 10.35
C ALA A 324 6.36 -24.89 10.81
N TRP A 325 6.23 -25.88 9.93
CA TRP A 325 6.60 -27.27 10.23
C TRP A 325 8.09 -27.45 10.56
N VAL A 326 8.96 -26.69 9.89
CA VAL A 326 10.41 -26.67 10.25
C VAL A 326 10.60 -26.21 11.69
N GLN A 327 9.92 -25.16 12.13
CA GLN A 327 10.01 -24.70 13.53
C GLN A 327 9.49 -25.75 14.51
N LEU A 328 8.44 -26.48 14.15
CA LEU A 328 7.88 -27.57 14.94
C LEU A 328 8.72 -28.85 14.87
N ARG A 329 9.83 -28.84 14.11
CA ARG A 329 10.71 -30.00 13.88
C ARG A 329 10.01 -31.19 13.21
N ALA A 330 8.94 -30.95 12.50
CA ALA A 330 8.15 -31.93 11.74
C ALA A 330 8.65 -31.95 10.30
N GLN A 331 9.81 -32.58 10.08
CA GLN A 331 10.58 -32.52 8.85
C GLN A 331 9.88 -33.14 7.63
N LYS A 332 9.14 -34.24 7.81
CA LYS A 332 8.40 -34.89 6.72
C LYS A 332 7.29 -34.03 6.19
N GLU A 333 6.56 -33.39 7.10
CA GLU A 333 5.47 -32.48 6.83
C GLU A 333 6.02 -31.23 6.12
N ALA A 334 7.12 -30.67 6.60
CA ALA A 334 7.79 -29.53 5.98
C ALA A 334 8.17 -29.80 4.52
N VAL A 335 8.84 -30.93 4.26
CA VAL A 335 9.24 -31.31 2.89
C VAL A 335 8.01 -31.55 2.00
N SER A 336 6.93 -32.12 2.54
CA SER A 336 5.67 -32.31 1.82
C SER A 336 5.09 -30.98 1.36
N GLU A 337 5.02 -29.99 2.26
CA GLU A 337 4.47 -28.67 1.96
C GLU A 337 5.33 -27.88 0.95
N PHE A 338 6.66 -27.93 1.09
CA PHE A 338 7.56 -27.34 0.10
C PHE A 338 7.43 -28.01 -1.28
N THR A 339 7.19 -29.31 -1.32
CA THR A 339 6.97 -30.04 -2.58
C THR A 339 5.65 -29.62 -3.23
N ARG A 340 4.55 -29.51 -2.46
CA ARG A 340 3.27 -28.99 -2.95
C ARG A 340 3.39 -27.57 -3.50
N CYS A 341 4.12 -26.70 -2.79
CA CYS A 341 4.41 -25.34 -3.26
C CYS A 341 5.09 -25.39 -4.64
N LEU A 342 6.13 -26.19 -4.81
CA LEU A 342 6.88 -26.30 -6.06
C LEU A 342 6.03 -26.91 -7.19
N GLU A 343 5.24 -27.95 -6.91
CA GLU A 343 4.33 -28.53 -7.90
C GLU A 343 3.34 -27.51 -8.46
N LEU A 344 2.76 -26.68 -7.60
CA LEU A 344 1.86 -25.60 -8.01
C LEU A 344 2.59 -24.57 -8.87
N LEU A 345 3.78 -24.14 -8.44
CA LEU A 345 4.58 -23.14 -9.14
C LEU A 345 5.11 -23.63 -10.50
N PHE A 346 5.44 -24.91 -10.65
CA PHE A 346 5.89 -25.47 -11.93
C PHE A 346 4.73 -25.77 -12.89
N ARG A 347 3.53 -26.10 -12.40
CA ARG A 347 2.34 -26.25 -13.26
C ARG A 347 1.89 -24.94 -13.88
N THR A 348 2.26 -23.81 -13.29
CA THR A 348 1.88 -22.46 -13.74
C THR A 348 2.79 -21.89 -14.84
N MET A 349 3.76 -22.69 -15.36
CA MET A 349 4.57 -22.25 -16.50
C MET A 349 3.84 -22.43 -17.82
N PRO A 350 3.75 -21.43 -18.68
CA PRO A 350 3.62 -21.66 -20.10
C PRO A 350 4.89 -22.40 -20.57
N GLU A 351 4.73 -23.52 -21.27
CA GLU A 351 5.84 -24.11 -22.01
C GLU A 351 6.37 -23.03 -22.97
N ASP A 352 7.66 -22.72 -22.85
CA ASP A 352 8.35 -21.81 -23.78
C ASP A 352 8.18 -22.37 -25.20
N LYS A 353 7.18 -21.87 -25.92
CA LYS A 353 7.17 -21.95 -27.36
C LYS A 353 7.95 -20.77 -27.86
N ASP A 354 9.15 -21.05 -28.36
CA ASP A 354 9.94 -20.18 -29.21
C ASP A 354 9.03 -19.46 -30.22
N GLN A 355 8.64 -18.23 -29.91
CA GLN A 355 8.21 -17.27 -30.93
C GLN A 355 8.56 -15.87 -30.47
N GLY A 356 9.58 -15.31 -31.15
CA GLY A 356 9.98 -13.94 -31.04
C GLY A 356 8.83 -12.98 -31.33
N GLY A 357 8.52 -12.17 -30.34
CA GLY A 357 7.59 -11.06 -30.43
C GLY A 357 7.75 -10.17 -29.23
N ALA A 358 8.65 -9.18 -29.32
CA ALA A 358 8.78 -8.13 -28.35
C ALA A 358 7.50 -7.30 -28.30
N SER A 359 6.70 -7.46 -27.25
CA SER A 359 5.62 -6.55 -26.93
C SER A 359 5.62 -6.31 -25.42
N SER A 360 6.00 -5.09 -25.09
CA SER A 360 6.13 -4.46 -23.81
C SER A 360 4.85 -4.49 -22.97
N CYS A 361 4.92 -5.07 -21.76
CA CYS A 361 4.02 -4.66 -20.70
C CYS A 361 4.78 -4.75 -19.35
N GLU A 362 5.08 -3.61 -18.73
CA GLU A 362 5.86 -3.52 -17.47
C GLU A 362 5.19 -4.21 -16.28
N GLN A 363 3.90 -4.51 -16.35
CA GLN A 363 3.17 -5.22 -15.29
C GLN A 363 3.37 -6.74 -15.32
N GLY A 364 3.55 -7.36 -16.48
CA GLY A 364 3.86 -8.78 -16.61
C GLY A 364 5.20 -9.15 -15.99
N CYS A 365 6.20 -8.28 -16.09
CA CYS A 365 7.55 -8.50 -15.57
C CYS A 365 7.61 -8.65 -14.03
N ARG A 366 6.73 -7.96 -13.27
CA ARG A 366 6.71 -8.06 -11.80
C ARG A 366 6.16 -9.39 -11.29
N SER A 367 5.18 -9.95 -11.97
CA SER A 367 4.58 -11.25 -11.63
C SER A 367 5.59 -12.38 -11.83
N ASP A 368 6.35 -12.36 -12.91
CA ASP A 368 7.35 -13.39 -13.22
C ASP A 368 8.51 -13.37 -12.22
N VAL A 369 8.95 -12.19 -11.81
CA VAL A 369 10.00 -12.04 -10.80
C VAL A 369 9.55 -12.59 -9.44
N ALA A 370 8.31 -12.30 -9.02
CA ALA A 370 7.76 -12.84 -7.77
C ALA A 370 7.67 -14.38 -7.78
N LEU A 371 7.25 -14.96 -8.92
CA LEU A 371 7.23 -16.42 -9.14
C LEU A 371 8.63 -17.03 -9.00
N GLN A 372 9.63 -16.42 -9.62
CA GLN A 372 11.02 -16.89 -9.56
C GLN A 372 11.55 -16.85 -8.11
N TYR A 373 11.27 -15.77 -7.37
CA TYR A 373 11.66 -15.67 -5.97
C TYR A 373 11.00 -16.74 -5.10
N LEU A 374 9.70 -16.99 -5.32
CA LEU A 374 8.96 -17.99 -4.56
C LEU A 374 9.49 -19.41 -4.83
N ARG A 375 9.79 -19.74 -6.10
CA ARG A 375 10.41 -21.01 -6.48
C ARG A 375 11.78 -21.20 -5.83
N ALA A 376 12.63 -20.19 -5.94
CA ALA A 376 13.96 -20.25 -5.34
C ALA A 376 13.89 -20.39 -3.82
N ALA A 377 13.00 -19.67 -3.16
CA ALA A 377 12.79 -19.77 -1.71
C ALA A 377 12.32 -21.17 -1.29
N ALA A 378 11.37 -21.77 -2.01
CA ALA A 378 10.86 -23.11 -1.74
C ALA A 378 11.93 -24.19 -1.97
N LEU A 379 12.73 -24.09 -3.05
CA LEU A 379 13.84 -24.98 -3.33
C LEU A 379 14.92 -24.90 -2.26
N ILE A 380 15.31 -23.70 -1.85
CA ILE A 380 16.29 -23.49 -0.78
C ILE A 380 15.79 -24.08 0.55
N SER A 381 14.54 -23.80 0.91
CA SER A 381 13.95 -24.32 2.15
C SER A 381 13.88 -25.83 2.16
N ARG A 382 13.43 -26.46 1.06
CA ARG A 382 13.39 -27.93 0.93
C ARG A 382 14.81 -28.54 0.92
N GLY A 383 15.74 -27.92 0.23
CA GLY A 383 17.15 -28.33 0.22
C GLY A 383 17.79 -28.33 1.61
N LEU A 384 17.48 -27.33 2.46
CA LEU A 384 17.93 -27.26 3.85
C LEU A 384 17.38 -28.43 4.69
N GLU A 385 16.15 -28.84 4.47
CA GLU A 385 15.53 -29.98 5.14
C GLU A 385 16.13 -31.30 4.65
N TRP A 386 16.49 -31.43 3.36
CA TRP A 386 17.22 -32.58 2.85
C TRP A 386 18.61 -32.70 3.48
N VAL A 387 19.33 -31.59 3.69
CA VAL A 387 20.61 -31.58 4.42
C VAL A 387 20.40 -32.05 5.87
N ALA A 388 19.37 -31.56 6.54
CA ALA A 388 19.06 -31.96 7.91
C ALA A 388 18.74 -33.47 8.03
N SER A 389 18.19 -34.06 6.94
CA SER A 389 17.91 -35.51 6.84
C SER A 389 19.12 -36.36 6.36
N GLY A 390 20.26 -35.74 6.03
CA GLY A 390 21.42 -36.44 5.46
C GLY A 390 21.26 -36.88 3.99
N GLN A 391 20.28 -36.29 3.25
CA GLN A 391 20.02 -36.56 1.83
C GLN A 391 20.73 -35.56 0.92
N ASP A 392 22.04 -35.55 0.96
CA ASP A 392 22.91 -34.54 0.35
C ASP A 392 22.73 -34.40 -1.16
N THR A 393 22.49 -35.48 -1.87
CA THR A 393 22.30 -35.49 -3.33
C THR A 393 21.02 -34.74 -3.74
N ARG A 394 19.92 -34.93 -3.00
CA ARG A 394 18.67 -34.22 -3.22
C ARG A 394 18.78 -32.71 -2.87
N ALA A 395 19.46 -32.44 -1.75
CA ALA A 395 19.75 -31.08 -1.35
C ALA A 395 20.53 -30.29 -2.43
N LEU A 396 21.58 -30.95 -2.99
CA LEU A 396 22.40 -30.36 -4.05
C LEU A 396 21.57 -30.07 -5.31
N GLN A 397 20.67 -30.96 -5.70
CA GLN A 397 19.76 -30.75 -6.84
C GLN A 397 18.87 -29.56 -6.63
N ASP A 398 18.24 -29.44 -5.45
CA ASP A 398 17.38 -28.30 -5.12
C ASP A 398 18.15 -26.97 -5.11
N PHE A 399 19.36 -26.95 -4.56
CA PHE A 399 20.21 -25.77 -4.57
C PHE A 399 20.66 -25.36 -5.97
N LEU A 400 21.02 -26.29 -6.82
CA LEU A 400 21.41 -26.03 -8.21
C LEU A 400 20.21 -25.44 -9.00
N LEU A 401 19.01 -26.04 -8.85
CA LEU A 401 17.79 -25.54 -9.48
C LEU A 401 17.45 -24.14 -8.97
N SER A 402 17.65 -23.85 -7.69
CA SER A 402 17.35 -22.52 -7.12
C SER A 402 18.21 -21.41 -7.77
N VAL A 403 19.48 -21.70 -8.04
CA VAL A 403 20.40 -20.79 -8.75
C VAL A 403 19.99 -20.58 -10.20
N GLN A 404 19.55 -21.63 -10.88
CA GLN A 404 19.08 -21.54 -12.26
C GLN A 404 17.81 -20.71 -12.37
N VAL A 405 16.87 -20.89 -11.43
CA VAL A 405 15.58 -20.17 -11.41
C VAL A 405 15.77 -18.70 -11.07
N CYS A 406 16.64 -18.36 -10.11
CA CYS A 406 16.86 -17.00 -9.65
C CYS A 406 18.33 -16.72 -9.29
N PRO A 407 19.17 -16.35 -10.27
CA PRO A 407 20.60 -16.09 -10.04
C PRO A 407 20.86 -14.97 -9.00
N GLY A 408 19.93 -14.02 -8.84
CA GLY A 408 20.04 -12.91 -7.87
C GLY A 408 19.97 -13.35 -6.40
N MET A 409 19.48 -14.56 -6.09
CA MET A 409 19.44 -15.09 -4.72
C MET A 409 20.71 -15.86 -4.31
N TYR A 410 21.74 -15.87 -5.12
CA TYR A 410 22.99 -16.61 -4.86
C TYR A 410 23.59 -16.28 -3.49
N THR A 411 23.60 -15.01 -3.08
CA THR A 411 24.13 -14.58 -1.77
C THR A 411 23.37 -15.16 -0.59
N CYS A 412 22.04 -15.25 -0.67
CA CYS A 412 21.20 -15.86 0.37
C CYS A 412 21.45 -17.37 0.44
N MET A 413 21.61 -18.02 -0.72
CA MET A 413 21.91 -19.43 -0.82
C MET A 413 23.30 -19.76 -0.25
N VAL A 414 24.34 -19.00 -0.61
CA VAL A 414 25.70 -19.18 -0.08
C VAL A 414 25.69 -19.05 1.45
N SER A 415 24.99 -18.08 2.00
CA SER A 415 24.85 -17.93 3.46
C SER A 415 24.11 -19.11 4.11
N ALA A 416 23.13 -19.70 3.44
CA ALA A 416 22.41 -20.88 3.92
C ALA A 416 23.30 -22.13 3.87
N VAL A 417 23.99 -22.36 2.75
CA VAL A 417 24.94 -23.46 2.56
C VAL A 417 26.12 -23.36 3.52
N GLN A 418 26.67 -22.17 3.74
CA GLN A 418 27.76 -21.95 4.71
C GLN A 418 27.33 -22.26 6.16
N ARG A 419 26.08 -21.93 6.54
CA ARG A 419 25.54 -22.30 7.86
C ARG A 419 25.42 -23.82 8.01
N CYS A 420 25.01 -24.51 6.96
CA CYS A 420 24.95 -25.97 6.94
C CYS A 420 26.33 -26.60 6.92
N ALA A 421 27.28 -26.09 6.14
CA ALA A 421 28.65 -26.60 6.04
C ALA A 421 29.43 -26.50 7.35
N ARG A 422 29.09 -25.57 8.26
CA ARG A 422 29.68 -25.49 9.61
C ARG A 422 29.25 -26.65 10.53
N ARG A 423 28.19 -27.39 10.19
CA ARG A 423 27.60 -28.47 10.99
C ARG A 423 27.90 -29.91 10.46
N GLY A 424 28.51 -30.06 9.27
CA GLY A 424 28.63 -31.36 8.63
C GLY A 424 29.85 -31.55 7.70
N PRO A 425 30.00 -32.74 7.07
CA PRO A 425 31.16 -33.15 6.27
C PRO A 425 31.33 -32.44 4.92
N TRP A 426 30.60 -31.36 4.66
CA TRP A 426 30.53 -30.62 3.41
C TRP A 426 31.83 -29.94 2.96
N ARG A 427 32.84 -29.84 3.84
CA ARG A 427 34.14 -29.24 3.52
C ARG A 427 34.83 -29.86 2.30
N ARG A 428 34.51 -31.16 1.99
CA ARG A 428 35.16 -31.88 0.89
C ARG A 428 34.53 -31.61 -0.49
N TYR A 429 33.29 -31.12 -0.56
CA TYR A 429 32.56 -31.02 -1.82
C TYR A 429 32.48 -29.56 -2.39
N LEU A 430 32.71 -28.56 -1.59
CA LEU A 430 32.54 -27.17 -2.03
C LEU A 430 33.82 -26.47 -2.49
N GLY A 431 35.00 -27.16 -2.47
CA GLY A 431 36.25 -26.61 -3.03
C GLY A 431 36.61 -25.19 -2.54
N ILE A 432 36.13 -24.76 -1.35
CA ILE A 432 36.39 -23.49 -0.77
C ILE A 432 37.69 -23.58 0.02
N VAL A 433 38.78 -23.17 -0.61
CA VAL A 433 40.04 -22.84 0.04
C VAL A 433 39.88 -21.53 0.78
#